data_486cfc02b908f08c17920a393206209f
#
_entry.id   486cfc02b908f08c17920a393206209f
#
_cell.length_a   1.000
_cell.length_b   1.000
_cell.length_c   1.000
_cell.angle_alpha   90.00
_cell.angle_beta   90.00
_cell.angle_gamma   90.00
#
_symmetry.space_group_name_H-M   'P 1'
#
loop_
_entity.id
_entity.type
_entity.pdbx_description
1 polymer ?
#
loop_
_entity_poly.entity_id
_entity_poly.type
_entity_poly.pdbx_seq_one_letter_code
_entity_poly.pdbx_strand_id
1 'polypeptide(L)'
;CTMLYAMNVTIASIALSDMRGAMGATQDQISWVVTGNIVATAIFTPFAGWLSSRVQIRTILIFSVLGFIISSIFCGMSNSLEEIVFFRVAQGVFGAPLPPLSQTLVLAAFPKRQISLAMAVWGMGTILGPVIAPTIGGYLGELLNWRWIFYTLVPFGFCALFAVMITVPKKPVQGGLSLDWIGFLALACSVAALQIMFDRGERNSWFDSTETIIEFGVAIIGFYIFITHSLTTKKPFINLSIFKDRNYTVGLILIFFFGMLNFVPMVIFPPLLQELRGYPQSVIGIILGIRGIGTFIGFAIIAITSRIDPRIYIFFWVWYTXX
;
A
#
# COMPACT_ATOMS: atom_id res chain seq x y z
N CYS A 1 -2.76 12.11 -2.34
CA CYS A 1 -3.29 10.79 -2.66
C CYS A 1 -2.43 9.68 -2.05
N THR A 2 -1.12 9.62 -2.36
CA THR A 2 -0.22 8.58 -1.83
C THR A 2 -0.18 8.61 -0.30
N MET A 3 -0.09 9.79 0.31
CA MET A 3 -0.13 9.95 1.77
C MET A 3 -1.39 9.32 2.36
N LEU A 4 -2.57 9.57 1.77
CA LEU A 4 -3.84 9.01 2.23
C LEU A 4 -3.82 7.47 2.21
N TYR A 5 -3.30 6.89 1.10
CA TYR A 5 -3.14 5.43 1.00
C TYR A 5 -2.17 4.91 2.06
N ALA A 6 -1.03 5.58 2.24
CA ALA A 6 0.00 5.16 3.20
C ALA A 6 -0.51 5.25 4.65
N MET A 7 -1.34 6.25 4.97
CA MET A 7 -2.04 6.33 6.26
C MET A 7 -2.90 5.09 6.49
N ASN A 8 -3.68 4.70 5.47
CA ASN A 8 -4.58 3.55 5.54
C ASN A 8 -3.87 2.23 5.88
N VAL A 9 -2.70 2.01 5.27
CA VAL A 9 -1.92 0.77 5.46
C VAL A 9 -1.51 0.60 6.93
N THR A 10 -1.15 1.69 7.59
CA THR A 10 -0.57 1.64 8.94
C THR A 10 -1.57 1.85 10.07
N ILE A 11 -2.67 2.56 9.80
CA ILE A 11 -3.56 3.02 10.86
C ILE A 11 -4.36 1.86 11.48
N ALA A 12 -4.73 0.86 10.70
CA ALA A 12 -5.56 -0.26 11.16
C ALA A 12 -4.81 -1.17 12.14
N SER A 13 -3.48 -1.30 11.99
CA SER A 13 -2.67 -2.17 12.85
C SER A 13 -2.71 -1.76 14.31
N ILE A 14 -2.89 -0.47 14.59
CA ILE A 14 -2.91 0.08 15.95
C ILE A 14 -4.19 -0.33 16.69
N ALA A 15 -5.31 -0.41 15.96
CA ALA A 15 -6.63 -0.66 16.54
C ALA A 15 -6.99 -2.14 16.60
N LEU A 16 -6.16 -3.05 16.08
CA LEU A 16 -6.53 -4.47 15.95
C LEU A 16 -6.94 -5.11 17.27
N SER A 17 -6.21 -4.84 18.36
CA SER A 17 -6.52 -5.42 19.67
C SER A 17 -7.87 -4.91 20.21
N ASP A 18 -8.14 -3.61 20.05
CA ASP A 18 -9.39 -3.01 20.52
C ASP A 18 -10.58 -3.49 19.69
N MET A 19 -10.39 -3.59 18.36
CA MET A 19 -11.40 -4.14 17.45
C MET A 19 -11.70 -5.60 17.79
N ARG A 20 -10.65 -6.40 18.10
CA ARG A 20 -10.80 -7.81 18.49
C ARG A 20 -11.69 -7.92 19.72
N GLY A 21 -11.40 -7.11 20.75
CA GLY A 21 -12.20 -7.07 21.97
C GLY A 21 -13.64 -6.63 21.73
N ALA A 22 -13.82 -5.55 20.97
CA ALA A 22 -15.14 -4.97 20.70
C ALA A 22 -16.05 -5.87 19.87
N MET A 23 -15.47 -6.71 18.99
CA MET A 23 -16.23 -7.59 18.09
C MET A 23 -16.29 -9.04 18.58
N GLY A 24 -15.62 -9.38 19.70
CA GLY A 24 -15.54 -10.74 20.21
C GLY A 24 -14.86 -11.69 19.23
N ALA A 25 -13.95 -11.18 18.42
CA ALA A 25 -13.30 -11.93 17.35
C ALA A 25 -12.02 -12.61 17.84
N THR A 26 -11.66 -13.74 17.20
CA THR A 26 -10.36 -14.37 17.43
C THR A 26 -9.26 -13.56 16.73
N GLN A 27 -7.99 -13.84 17.08
CA GLN A 27 -6.84 -13.21 16.43
C GLN A 27 -6.83 -13.48 14.92
N ASP A 28 -7.20 -14.70 14.52
CA ASP A 28 -7.29 -15.08 13.10
C ASP A 28 -8.34 -14.27 12.35
N GLN A 29 -9.50 -14.13 12.99
CA GLN A 29 -10.62 -13.44 12.36
C GLN A 29 -10.33 -11.95 12.19
N ILE A 30 -9.76 -11.30 13.23
CA ILE A 30 -9.52 -9.85 13.16
C ILE A 30 -8.41 -9.51 12.16
N SER A 31 -7.45 -10.42 11.90
CA SER A 31 -6.38 -10.17 10.92
C SER A 31 -6.94 -9.91 9.52
N TRP A 32 -8.12 -10.46 9.17
CA TRP A 32 -8.75 -10.20 7.87
C TRP A 32 -9.04 -8.73 7.61
N VAL A 33 -9.15 -7.91 8.66
CA VAL A 33 -9.32 -6.45 8.55
C VAL A 33 -8.11 -5.82 7.84
N VAL A 34 -6.91 -6.35 8.08
CA VAL A 34 -5.67 -5.90 7.42
C VAL A 34 -5.44 -6.66 6.13
N THR A 35 -5.49 -8.00 6.20
CA THR A 35 -5.22 -8.90 5.06
C THR A 35 -6.14 -8.60 3.87
N GLY A 36 -7.45 -8.48 4.12
CA GLY A 36 -8.43 -8.18 3.06
C GLY A 36 -8.12 -6.90 2.31
N ASN A 37 -7.72 -5.85 3.03
CA ASN A 37 -7.33 -4.58 2.43
C ASN A 37 -6.06 -4.72 1.57
N ILE A 38 -5.04 -5.43 2.07
CA ILE A 38 -3.77 -5.61 1.37
C ILE A 38 -3.96 -6.47 0.12
N VAL A 39 -4.71 -7.57 0.22
CA VAL A 39 -5.00 -8.46 -0.93
C VAL A 39 -5.75 -7.67 -2.01
N ALA A 40 -6.80 -6.93 -1.63
CA ALA A 40 -7.57 -6.11 -2.58
C ALA A 40 -6.65 -5.09 -3.27
N THR A 41 -5.81 -4.40 -2.51
CA THR A 41 -4.86 -3.42 -3.05
C THR A 41 -3.88 -4.09 -4.03
N ALA A 42 -3.31 -5.23 -3.67
CA ALA A 42 -2.33 -5.94 -4.50
C ALA A 42 -2.92 -6.36 -5.84
N ILE A 43 -4.18 -6.82 -5.84
CA ILE A 43 -4.91 -7.22 -7.06
C ILE A 43 -5.20 -6.00 -7.94
N PHE A 44 -5.69 -4.90 -7.33
CA PHE A 44 -6.21 -3.76 -8.10
C PHE A 44 -5.13 -2.73 -8.46
N THR A 45 -3.94 -2.78 -7.88
CA THR A 45 -2.84 -1.85 -8.22
C THR A 45 -2.39 -2.02 -9.69
N PRO A 46 -2.12 -3.22 -10.21
CA PRO A 46 -1.80 -3.37 -11.63
C PRO A 46 -2.97 -3.00 -12.55
N PHE A 47 -4.20 -3.25 -12.11
CA PHE A 47 -5.42 -2.88 -12.86
C PHE A 47 -5.51 -1.37 -13.08
N ALA A 48 -5.02 -0.55 -12.15
CA ALA A 48 -5.03 0.91 -12.28
C ALA A 48 -4.25 1.39 -13.51
N GLY A 49 -3.18 0.67 -13.89
CA GLY A 49 -2.40 0.97 -15.11
C GLY A 49 -3.25 0.81 -16.38
N TRP A 50 -3.95 -0.31 -16.49
CA TRP A 50 -4.87 -0.53 -17.62
C TRP A 50 -6.01 0.50 -17.61
N LEU A 51 -6.61 0.75 -16.45
CA LEU A 51 -7.74 1.68 -16.33
C LEU A 51 -7.35 3.08 -16.78
N SER A 52 -6.11 3.52 -16.50
CA SER A 52 -5.62 4.85 -16.91
C SER A 52 -5.43 4.97 -18.42
N SER A 53 -5.37 3.85 -19.16
CA SER A 53 -5.36 3.86 -20.63
C SER A 53 -6.75 4.09 -21.23
N ARG A 54 -7.81 3.93 -20.44
CA ARG A 54 -9.20 4.03 -20.90
C ARG A 54 -9.98 5.19 -20.30
N VAL A 55 -9.60 5.61 -19.11
CA VAL A 55 -10.29 6.64 -18.34
C VAL A 55 -9.27 7.69 -17.92
N GLN A 56 -9.66 8.95 -17.93
CA GLN A 56 -8.79 10.05 -17.51
C GLN A 56 -8.29 9.81 -16.07
N ILE A 57 -7.00 9.98 -15.83
CA ILE A 57 -6.38 9.81 -14.52
C ILE A 57 -7.12 10.66 -13.46
N ARG A 58 -7.51 11.89 -13.82
CA ARG A 58 -8.29 12.76 -12.93
C ARG A 58 -9.58 12.10 -12.47
N THR A 59 -10.33 11.51 -13.39
CA THR A 59 -11.61 10.84 -13.08
C THR A 59 -11.38 9.63 -12.18
N ILE A 60 -10.36 8.81 -12.50
CA ILE A 60 -10.01 7.64 -11.68
C ILE A 60 -9.69 8.10 -10.25
N LEU A 61 -8.83 9.11 -10.09
CA LEU A 61 -8.43 9.60 -8.76
C LEU A 61 -9.62 10.15 -7.98
N ILE A 62 -10.54 10.89 -8.63
CA ILE A 62 -11.74 11.42 -7.96
C ILE A 62 -12.60 10.26 -7.45
N PHE A 63 -12.93 9.28 -8.30
CA PHE A 63 -13.73 8.12 -7.88
C PHE A 63 -13.01 7.27 -6.83
N SER A 64 -11.70 7.10 -6.96
CA SER A 64 -10.89 6.36 -5.98
C SER A 64 -10.92 7.03 -4.62
N VAL A 65 -10.69 8.35 -4.57
CA VAL A 65 -10.70 9.08 -3.27
C VAL A 65 -12.12 9.09 -2.69
N LEU A 66 -13.15 9.30 -3.50
CA LEU A 66 -14.56 9.27 -3.02
C LEU A 66 -14.91 7.89 -2.47
N GLY A 67 -14.63 6.83 -3.21
CA GLY A 67 -14.87 5.45 -2.76
C GLY A 67 -14.09 5.13 -1.49
N PHE A 68 -12.86 5.62 -1.40
CA PHE A 68 -12.00 5.46 -0.22
C PHE A 68 -12.62 6.16 1.01
N ILE A 69 -13.10 7.42 0.85
CA ILE A 69 -13.76 8.18 1.93
C ILE A 69 -15.00 7.42 2.42
N ILE A 70 -15.85 7.00 1.47
CA ILE A 70 -17.10 6.28 1.77
C ILE A 70 -16.79 4.99 2.53
N SER A 71 -15.83 4.20 2.03
CA SER A 71 -15.40 2.96 2.68
C SER A 71 -14.84 3.22 4.08
N SER A 72 -14.08 4.31 4.27
CA SER A 72 -13.53 4.69 5.58
C SER A 72 -14.66 5.00 6.59
N ILE A 73 -15.68 5.75 6.14
CA ILE A 73 -16.84 6.07 6.99
C ILE A 73 -17.53 4.78 7.41
N PHE A 74 -17.79 3.88 6.46
CA PHE A 74 -18.47 2.61 6.76
C PHE A 74 -17.62 1.68 7.63
N CYS A 75 -16.27 1.70 7.49
CA CYS A 75 -15.39 0.97 8.42
C CYS A 75 -15.62 1.45 9.86
N GLY A 76 -15.70 2.77 10.06
CA GLY A 76 -15.97 3.34 11.40
C GLY A 76 -17.37 3.06 11.91
N MET A 77 -18.35 2.84 11.03
CA MET A 77 -19.75 2.55 11.39
C MET A 77 -20.02 1.06 11.60
N SER A 78 -19.09 0.18 11.21
CA SER A 78 -19.29 -1.27 11.23
C SER A 78 -19.54 -1.79 12.65
N ASN A 79 -20.48 -2.74 12.76
CA ASN A 79 -20.86 -3.38 14.01
C ASN A 79 -20.55 -4.89 14.02
N SER A 80 -20.12 -5.44 12.89
CA SER A 80 -19.72 -6.84 12.80
C SER A 80 -18.38 -6.97 12.06
N LEU A 81 -17.72 -8.10 12.29
CA LEU A 81 -16.44 -8.41 11.65
C LEU A 81 -16.59 -8.48 10.13
N GLU A 82 -17.67 -9.09 9.66
CA GLU A 82 -17.92 -9.24 8.22
C GLU A 82 -18.09 -7.88 7.54
N GLU A 83 -18.81 -6.96 8.20
CA GLU A 83 -19.00 -5.60 7.68
C GLU A 83 -17.67 -4.88 7.54
N ILE A 84 -16.85 -4.87 8.60
CA ILE A 84 -15.58 -4.13 8.56
C ILE A 84 -14.62 -4.75 7.54
N VAL A 85 -14.54 -6.09 7.45
CA VAL A 85 -13.71 -6.77 6.45
C VAL A 85 -14.16 -6.39 5.03
N PHE A 86 -15.48 -6.42 4.78
CA PHE A 86 -16.03 -6.02 3.48
C PHE A 86 -15.64 -4.59 3.11
N PHE A 87 -15.81 -3.64 4.05
CA PHE A 87 -15.47 -2.24 3.78
C PHE A 87 -13.96 -2.01 3.69
N ARG A 88 -13.15 -2.81 4.39
CA ARG A 88 -11.69 -2.79 4.25
C ARG A 88 -11.25 -3.29 2.87
N VAL A 89 -11.89 -4.34 2.35
CA VAL A 89 -11.65 -4.80 0.97
C VAL A 89 -12.03 -3.69 -0.02
N ALA A 90 -13.20 -3.07 0.14
CA ALA A 90 -13.64 -1.93 -0.70
C ALA A 90 -12.62 -0.78 -0.63
N GLN A 91 -12.15 -0.45 0.58
CA GLN A 91 -11.15 0.60 0.81
C GLN A 91 -9.83 0.27 0.09
N GLY A 92 -9.42 -1.02 0.07
CA GLY A 92 -8.25 -1.50 -0.68
C GLY A 92 -8.42 -1.33 -2.18
N VAL A 93 -9.59 -1.69 -2.73
CA VAL A 93 -9.91 -1.53 -4.16
C VAL A 93 -9.79 -0.06 -4.57
N PHE A 94 -10.44 0.84 -3.81
CA PHE A 94 -10.43 2.27 -4.12
C PHE A 94 -9.08 2.92 -3.81
N GLY A 95 -8.33 2.39 -2.85
CA GLY A 95 -6.99 2.88 -2.49
C GLY A 95 -5.92 2.51 -3.50
N ALA A 96 -6.08 1.37 -4.17
CA ALA A 96 -5.08 0.78 -5.07
C ALA A 96 -4.57 1.74 -6.17
N PRO A 97 -5.44 2.53 -6.86
CA PRO A 97 -4.96 3.43 -7.89
C PRO A 97 -4.21 4.67 -7.38
N LEU A 98 -4.34 5.01 -6.09
CA LEU A 98 -3.83 6.29 -5.56
C LEU A 98 -2.30 6.43 -5.66
N PRO A 99 -1.46 5.44 -5.23
CA PRO A 99 -0.02 5.58 -5.34
C PRO A 99 0.50 5.62 -6.78
N PRO A 100 0.20 4.64 -7.66
CA PRO A 100 0.80 4.63 -9.00
C PRO A 100 0.33 5.80 -9.87
N LEU A 101 -0.94 6.19 -9.78
CA LEU A 101 -1.42 7.30 -10.60
C LEU A 101 -0.93 8.65 -10.10
N SER A 102 -0.79 8.84 -8.77
CA SER A 102 -0.20 10.06 -8.24
C SER A 102 1.30 10.17 -8.60
N GLN A 103 2.02 9.04 -8.58
CA GLN A 103 3.42 8.99 -9.02
C GLN A 103 3.55 9.39 -10.50
N THR A 104 2.70 8.81 -11.35
CA THR A 104 2.64 9.13 -12.79
C THR A 104 2.40 10.63 -13.02
N LEU A 105 1.48 11.23 -12.26
CA LEU A 105 1.19 12.68 -12.38
C LEU A 105 2.39 13.52 -11.96
N VAL A 106 3.05 13.16 -10.87
CA VAL A 106 4.23 13.88 -10.39
C VAL A 106 5.34 13.82 -11.45
N LEU A 107 5.61 12.62 -11.99
CA LEU A 107 6.62 12.45 -13.05
C LEU A 107 6.27 13.24 -14.32
N ALA A 108 4.98 13.32 -14.66
CA ALA A 108 4.52 14.08 -15.83
C ALA A 108 4.55 15.61 -15.62
N ALA A 109 4.53 16.07 -14.38
CA ALA A 109 4.49 17.50 -14.06
C ALA A 109 5.88 18.14 -14.03
N PHE A 110 6.94 17.34 -13.85
CA PHE A 110 8.31 17.85 -13.71
C PHE A 110 9.13 17.54 -14.96
N PRO A 111 10.04 18.48 -15.37
CA PRO A 111 10.95 18.20 -16.49
C PRO A 111 11.93 17.08 -16.14
N LYS A 112 12.46 16.39 -17.17
CA LYS A 112 13.35 15.23 -17.00
C LYS A 112 14.55 15.52 -16.07
N ARG A 113 15.04 16.76 -16.09
CA ARG A 113 16.17 17.20 -15.26
C ARG A 113 15.84 17.20 -13.75
N GLN A 114 14.56 17.27 -13.39
CA GLN A 114 14.10 17.39 -12.01
C GLN A 114 13.36 16.13 -11.52
N ILE A 115 13.51 15.00 -12.21
CA ILE A 115 12.83 13.75 -11.84
C ILE A 115 13.23 13.30 -10.43
N SER A 116 14.51 13.41 -10.06
CA SER A 116 14.98 13.04 -8.70
C SER A 116 14.26 13.88 -7.63
N LEU A 117 14.14 15.19 -7.85
CA LEU A 117 13.41 16.08 -6.94
C LEU A 117 11.93 15.69 -6.86
N ALA A 118 11.30 15.43 -8.02
CA ALA A 118 9.90 15.02 -8.10
C ALA A 118 9.64 13.75 -7.30
N MET A 119 10.54 12.76 -7.44
CA MET A 119 10.43 11.47 -6.73
C MET A 119 10.71 11.63 -5.23
N ALA A 120 11.63 12.50 -4.85
CA ALA A 120 11.89 12.78 -3.44
C ALA A 120 10.67 13.44 -2.76
N VAL A 121 10.04 14.41 -3.43
CA VAL A 121 8.82 15.06 -2.94
C VAL A 121 7.67 14.05 -2.83
N TRP A 122 7.52 13.18 -3.83
CA TRP A 122 6.51 12.11 -3.80
C TRP A 122 6.80 11.13 -2.64
N GLY A 123 8.06 10.75 -2.45
CA GLY A 123 8.50 9.86 -1.36
C GLY A 123 8.24 10.45 0.03
N MET A 124 8.53 11.75 0.20
CA MET A 124 8.20 12.45 1.45
C MET A 124 6.70 12.37 1.76
N GLY A 125 5.85 12.57 0.75
CA GLY A 125 4.39 12.42 0.89
C GLY A 125 3.98 11.01 1.30
N THR A 126 4.66 10.00 0.77
CA THR A 126 4.39 8.60 1.11
C THR A 126 4.74 8.30 2.59
N ILE A 127 5.84 8.88 3.08
CA ILE A 127 6.32 8.64 4.46
C ILE A 127 5.49 9.43 5.50
N LEU A 128 4.97 10.60 5.12
CA LEU A 128 4.14 11.38 6.04
C LEU A 128 2.90 10.61 6.53
N GLY A 129 2.32 9.76 5.66
CA GLY A 129 1.18 8.93 6.02
C GLY A 129 1.45 8.05 7.24
N PRO A 130 2.43 7.14 7.15
CA PRO A 130 2.81 6.28 8.27
C PRO A 130 3.34 7.01 9.51
N VAL A 131 3.76 8.26 9.40
CA VAL A 131 4.14 9.09 10.56
C VAL A 131 2.90 9.64 11.26
N ILE A 132 2.02 10.24 10.47
CA ILE A 132 0.84 10.98 10.99
C ILE A 132 -0.24 10.00 11.49
N ALA A 133 -0.49 8.92 10.73
CA ALA A 133 -1.61 8.03 11.02
C ALA A 133 -1.49 7.32 12.38
N PRO A 134 -0.36 6.70 12.73
CA PRO A 134 -0.21 6.10 14.06
C PRO A 134 -0.28 7.12 15.19
N THR A 135 0.32 8.28 15.00
CA THR A 135 0.36 9.33 16.03
C THR A 135 -1.05 9.85 16.33
N ILE A 136 -1.78 10.28 15.29
CA ILE A 136 -3.16 10.80 15.45
C ILE A 136 -4.12 9.66 15.80
N GLY A 137 -3.99 8.53 15.10
CA GLY A 137 -4.86 7.36 15.29
C GLY A 137 -4.72 6.76 16.68
N GLY A 138 -3.50 6.63 17.18
CA GLY A 138 -3.24 6.13 18.54
C GLY A 138 -3.87 7.04 19.60
N TYR A 139 -3.70 8.35 19.44
CA TYR A 139 -4.25 9.33 20.38
C TYR A 139 -5.79 9.32 20.36
N LEU A 140 -6.39 9.33 19.17
CA LEU A 140 -7.85 9.33 19.03
C LEU A 140 -8.47 7.99 19.45
N GLY A 141 -7.80 6.88 19.16
CA GLY A 141 -8.23 5.55 19.56
C GLY A 141 -8.30 5.41 21.08
N GLU A 142 -7.30 5.96 21.77
CA GLU A 142 -7.21 5.92 23.23
C GLU A 142 -8.24 6.87 23.89
N LEU A 143 -8.42 8.09 23.36
CA LEU A 143 -9.32 9.09 23.95
C LEU A 143 -10.80 8.81 23.68
N LEU A 144 -11.11 8.27 22.52
CA LEU A 144 -12.50 8.13 22.06
C LEU A 144 -12.87 6.65 21.91
N ASN A 145 -12.51 6.04 20.78
CA ASN A 145 -12.60 4.59 20.54
C ASN A 145 -11.95 4.26 19.19
N TRP A 146 -11.75 2.98 18.91
CA TRP A 146 -11.09 2.50 17.69
C TRP A 146 -11.76 2.98 16.38
N ARG A 147 -13.04 3.30 16.40
CA ARG A 147 -13.77 3.76 15.20
C ARG A 147 -13.21 5.08 14.66
N TRP A 148 -12.74 5.96 15.56
CA TRP A 148 -12.20 7.26 15.19
C TRP A 148 -10.91 7.16 14.36
N ILE A 149 -10.23 6.03 14.45
CA ILE A 149 -9.06 5.75 13.64
C ILE A 149 -9.43 5.80 12.14
N PHE A 150 -10.58 5.22 11.77
CA PHE A 150 -11.06 5.25 10.38
C PHE A 150 -11.60 6.65 9.99
N TYR A 151 -12.28 7.32 10.91
CA TYR A 151 -12.77 8.67 10.65
C TYR A 151 -11.64 9.69 10.47
N THR A 152 -10.47 9.46 11.05
CA THR A 152 -9.28 10.29 10.85
C THR A 152 -8.90 10.38 9.36
N LEU A 153 -9.13 9.31 8.59
CA LEU A 153 -8.79 9.29 7.15
C LEU A 153 -9.70 10.21 6.33
N VAL A 154 -10.90 10.52 6.83
CA VAL A 154 -11.94 11.26 6.08
C VAL A 154 -11.50 12.70 5.74
N PRO A 155 -11.07 13.54 6.72
CA PRO A 155 -10.62 14.89 6.39
C PRO A 155 -9.41 14.90 5.43
N PHE A 156 -8.46 13.97 5.61
CA PHE A 156 -7.34 13.84 4.66
C PHE A 156 -7.83 13.42 3.27
N GLY A 157 -8.87 12.58 3.22
CA GLY A 157 -9.53 12.21 1.97
C GLY A 157 -10.14 13.44 1.26
N PHE A 158 -10.87 14.28 2.00
CA PHE A 158 -11.44 15.50 1.42
C PHE A 158 -10.35 16.47 0.95
N CYS A 159 -9.25 16.61 1.71
CA CYS A 159 -8.10 17.42 1.27
C CYS A 159 -7.51 16.86 -0.04
N ALA A 160 -7.35 15.53 -0.13
CA ALA A 160 -6.84 14.88 -1.35
C ALA A 160 -7.79 15.07 -2.53
N LEU A 161 -9.11 14.94 -2.30
CA LEU A 161 -10.15 15.14 -3.31
C LEU A 161 -10.08 16.56 -3.88
N PHE A 162 -10.07 17.55 -3.00
CA PHE A 162 -10.01 18.96 -3.35
C PHE A 162 -8.72 19.26 -4.15
N ALA A 163 -7.59 18.73 -3.69
CA ALA A 163 -6.31 18.89 -4.37
C ALA A 163 -6.36 18.30 -5.80
N VAL A 164 -6.92 17.09 -5.96
CA VAL A 164 -7.07 16.45 -7.28
C VAL A 164 -7.96 17.30 -8.20
N MET A 165 -9.06 17.82 -7.66
CA MET A 165 -10.02 18.62 -8.45
C MET A 165 -9.40 19.92 -8.97
N ILE A 166 -8.50 20.54 -8.21
CA ILE A 166 -7.85 21.80 -8.59
C ILE A 166 -6.60 21.56 -9.46
N THR A 167 -5.75 20.59 -9.08
CA THR A 167 -4.40 20.51 -9.66
C THR A 167 -4.31 19.56 -10.86
N VAL A 168 -5.18 18.53 -10.95
CA VAL A 168 -5.05 17.52 -12.01
C VAL A 168 -5.82 17.97 -13.26
N PRO A 169 -5.11 18.22 -14.39
CA PRO A 169 -5.79 18.67 -15.61
C PRO A 169 -6.60 17.55 -16.26
N LYS A 170 -7.65 17.95 -16.99
CA LYS A 170 -8.42 17.03 -17.85
C LYS A 170 -7.61 16.80 -19.11
N LYS A 171 -7.02 15.63 -19.25
CA LYS A 171 -6.28 15.24 -20.46
C LYS A 171 -7.06 14.18 -21.22
N PRO A 172 -7.15 14.27 -22.55
CA PRO A 172 -7.83 13.24 -23.34
C PRO A 172 -7.11 11.90 -23.20
N VAL A 173 -7.87 10.83 -23.27
CA VAL A 173 -7.35 9.47 -23.22
C VAL A 173 -6.84 9.08 -24.60
N GLN A 174 -5.66 8.52 -24.69
CA GLN A 174 -5.04 8.14 -25.96
C GLN A 174 -5.32 6.66 -26.27
N GLY A 175 -6.56 6.34 -26.62
CA GLY A 175 -6.95 5.00 -27.11
C GLY A 175 -6.71 3.86 -26.10
N GLY A 176 -7.74 3.14 -25.79
CA GLY A 176 -7.70 2.12 -24.75
C GLY A 176 -7.00 0.82 -25.15
N LEU A 177 -6.11 0.34 -24.31
CA LEU A 177 -5.53 -1.00 -24.43
C LEU A 177 -6.62 -2.05 -24.16
N SER A 178 -6.63 -3.14 -24.92
CA SER A 178 -7.48 -4.29 -24.58
C SER A 178 -7.01 -4.91 -23.26
N LEU A 179 -7.92 -5.22 -22.37
CA LEU A 179 -7.55 -5.90 -21.14
C LEU A 179 -7.27 -7.37 -21.45
N ASP A 180 -6.11 -7.81 -21.07
CA ASP A 180 -5.74 -9.22 -21.09
C ASP A 180 -6.31 -9.86 -19.82
N TRP A 181 -7.55 -10.35 -19.92
CA TRP A 181 -8.26 -10.94 -18.78
C TRP A 181 -7.54 -12.17 -18.22
N ILE A 182 -6.95 -12.99 -19.10
CA ILE A 182 -6.27 -14.23 -18.68
C ILE A 182 -5.02 -13.86 -17.86
N GLY A 183 -4.19 -12.96 -18.40
CA GLY A 183 -3.00 -12.48 -17.69
C GLY A 183 -3.33 -11.80 -16.38
N PHE A 184 -4.37 -10.94 -16.38
CA PHE A 184 -4.78 -10.24 -15.16
C PHE A 184 -5.29 -11.21 -14.10
N LEU A 185 -6.23 -12.11 -14.45
CA LEU A 185 -6.81 -13.03 -13.46
C LEU A 185 -5.79 -14.02 -12.93
N ALA A 186 -4.90 -14.54 -13.80
CA ALA A 186 -3.83 -15.45 -13.37
C ALA A 186 -2.89 -14.77 -12.36
N LEU A 187 -2.48 -13.53 -12.65
CA LEU A 187 -1.63 -12.75 -11.73
C LEU A 187 -2.39 -12.43 -10.44
N ALA A 188 -3.64 -12.00 -10.53
CA ALA A 188 -4.48 -11.66 -9.38
C ALA A 188 -4.65 -12.85 -8.43
N CYS A 189 -4.99 -14.02 -8.98
CA CYS A 189 -5.15 -15.24 -8.18
C CYS A 189 -3.82 -15.65 -7.52
N SER A 190 -2.72 -15.57 -8.28
CA SER A 190 -1.40 -15.91 -7.77
C SER A 190 -0.99 -15.00 -6.61
N VAL A 191 -1.13 -13.69 -6.79
CA VAL A 191 -0.76 -12.68 -5.77
C VAL A 191 -1.67 -12.82 -4.53
N ALA A 192 -2.98 -13.01 -4.74
CA ALA A 192 -3.92 -13.19 -3.63
C ALA A 192 -3.58 -14.44 -2.81
N ALA A 193 -3.34 -15.57 -3.51
CA ALA A 193 -2.99 -16.83 -2.84
C ALA A 193 -1.67 -16.71 -2.06
N LEU A 194 -0.64 -16.08 -2.66
CA LEU A 194 0.63 -15.83 -1.96
C LEU A 194 0.44 -14.94 -0.74
N GLN A 195 -0.35 -13.88 -0.88
CA GLN A 195 -0.58 -12.94 0.22
C GLN A 195 -1.28 -13.64 1.40
N ILE A 196 -2.29 -14.44 1.11
CA ILE A 196 -3.04 -15.19 2.15
C ILE A 196 -2.10 -16.23 2.79
N MET A 197 -1.34 -16.96 1.97
CA MET A 197 -0.39 -17.96 2.45
C MET A 197 0.65 -17.33 3.41
N PHE A 198 1.25 -16.20 3.05
CA PHE A 198 2.24 -15.54 3.90
C PHE A 198 1.62 -14.95 5.17
N ASP A 199 0.39 -14.46 5.10
CA ASP A 199 -0.30 -13.87 6.25
C ASP A 199 -0.70 -14.93 7.27
N ARG A 200 -1.10 -16.12 6.81
CA ARG A 200 -1.66 -17.18 7.66
C ARG A 200 -0.73 -18.38 7.87
N GLY A 201 0.37 -18.44 7.13
CA GLY A 201 1.28 -19.60 7.10
C GLY A 201 1.78 -20.01 8.48
N GLU A 202 2.23 -19.05 9.28
CA GLU A 202 2.73 -19.32 10.64
C GLU A 202 1.66 -19.94 11.50
N ARG A 203 0.44 -19.43 11.44
CA ARG A 203 -0.69 -19.94 12.23
C ARG A 203 -1.14 -21.33 11.80
N ASN A 204 -1.03 -21.61 10.50
CA ASN A 204 -1.41 -22.89 9.90
C ASN A 204 -0.26 -23.92 9.93
N SER A 205 0.85 -23.62 10.60
CA SER A 205 2.05 -24.48 10.62
C SER A 205 2.60 -24.73 9.21
N TRP A 206 2.49 -23.72 8.35
CA TRP A 206 3.03 -23.73 6.98
C TRP A 206 2.54 -24.96 6.20
N PHE A 207 3.46 -25.74 5.64
CA PHE A 207 3.14 -26.86 4.72
C PHE A 207 2.58 -28.11 5.43
N ASP A 208 2.37 -28.07 6.75
CA ASP A 208 1.64 -29.13 7.46
C ASP A 208 0.12 -28.98 7.27
N SER A 209 -0.34 -27.82 6.81
CA SER A 209 -1.75 -27.53 6.56
C SER A 209 -2.12 -27.73 5.09
N THR A 210 -3.22 -28.44 4.84
CA THR A 210 -3.79 -28.61 3.50
C THR A 210 -4.17 -27.26 2.88
N GLU A 211 -4.65 -26.32 3.69
CA GLU A 211 -5.00 -24.96 3.26
C GLU A 211 -3.78 -24.27 2.61
N THR A 212 -2.64 -24.26 3.31
CA THR A 212 -1.41 -23.63 2.83
C THR A 212 -0.86 -24.30 1.56
N ILE A 213 -0.98 -25.64 1.48
CA ILE A 213 -0.58 -26.40 0.28
C ILE A 213 -1.43 -25.99 -0.93
N ILE A 214 -2.75 -25.85 -0.73
CA ILE A 214 -3.66 -25.41 -1.80
C ILE A 214 -3.31 -23.97 -2.23
N GLU A 215 -3.11 -23.06 -1.28
CA GLU A 215 -2.75 -21.67 -1.57
C GLU A 215 -1.44 -21.59 -2.36
N PHE A 216 -0.44 -22.36 -1.96
CA PHE A 216 0.85 -22.44 -2.65
C PHE A 216 0.66 -23.00 -4.07
N GLY A 217 -0.15 -24.06 -4.22
CA GLY A 217 -0.47 -24.65 -5.52
C GLY A 217 -1.16 -23.65 -6.46
N VAL A 218 -2.16 -22.93 -5.94
CA VAL A 218 -2.87 -21.87 -6.70
C VAL A 218 -1.89 -20.77 -7.10
N ALA A 219 -1.00 -20.36 -6.18
CA ALA A 219 -0.02 -19.32 -6.45
C ALA A 219 0.94 -19.71 -7.58
N ILE A 220 1.49 -20.94 -7.53
CA ILE A 220 2.43 -21.44 -8.55
C ILE A 220 1.74 -21.60 -9.90
N ILE A 221 0.56 -22.23 -9.91
CA ILE A 221 -0.20 -22.46 -11.15
C ILE A 221 -0.59 -21.12 -11.78
N GLY A 222 -1.10 -20.19 -10.97
CA GLY A 222 -1.45 -18.85 -11.44
C GLY A 222 -0.25 -18.11 -12.03
N PHE A 223 0.89 -18.17 -11.35
CA PHE A 223 2.12 -17.54 -11.83
C PHE A 223 2.64 -18.19 -13.11
N TYR A 224 2.58 -19.51 -13.22
CA TYR A 224 2.96 -20.25 -14.42
C TYR A 224 2.07 -19.84 -15.61
N ILE A 225 0.74 -19.81 -15.41
CA ILE A 225 -0.22 -19.39 -16.44
C ILE A 225 0.10 -17.94 -16.86
N PHE A 226 0.31 -17.05 -15.88
CA PHE A 226 0.62 -15.63 -16.13
C PHE A 226 1.88 -15.48 -16.99
N ILE A 227 2.96 -16.18 -16.65
CA ILE A 227 4.24 -16.10 -17.38
C ILE A 227 4.08 -16.66 -18.80
N THR A 228 3.55 -17.88 -18.94
CA THR A 228 3.41 -18.52 -20.24
C THR A 228 2.47 -17.72 -21.15
N HIS A 229 1.37 -17.23 -20.62
CA HIS A 229 0.42 -16.40 -21.37
C HIS A 229 1.07 -15.06 -21.79
N SER A 230 1.81 -14.41 -20.88
CA SER A 230 2.48 -13.12 -21.17
C SER A 230 3.59 -13.25 -22.22
N LEU A 231 4.22 -14.43 -22.32
CA LEU A 231 5.26 -14.69 -23.33
C LEU A 231 4.67 -15.00 -24.70
N THR A 232 3.44 -15.55 -24.77
CA THR A 232 2.82 -16.00 -26.01
C THR A 232 1.83 -14.97 -26.61
N THR A 233 1.30 -14.07 -25.79
CA THR A 233 0.29 -13.09 -26.22
C THR A 233 0.92 -11.84 -26.79
N LYS A 234 0.33 -11.30 -27.88
CA LYS A 234 0.81 -10.08 -28.55
C LYS A 234 0.65 -8.83 -27.69
N LYS A 235 -0.34 -8.78 -26.82
CA LYS A 235 -0.62 -7.64 -25.95
C LYS A 235 -0.83 -8.13 -24.51
N PRO A 236 0.24 -8.57 -23.85
CA PRO A 236 0.12 -9.11 -22.49
C PRO A 236 -0.27 -8.01 -21.50
N PHE A 237 -0.87 -8.42 -20.38
CA PHE A 237 -1.22 -7.53 -19.27
C PHE A 237 0.02 -6.78 -18.73
N ILE A 238 1.11 -7.52 -18.54
CA ILE A 238 2.42 -6.93 -18.21
C ILE A 238 3.43 -7.46 -19.23
N ASN A 239 4.14 -6.55 -19.86
CA ASN A 239 5.18 -6.90 -20.82
C ASN A 239 6.46 -7.31 -20.08
N LEU A 240 6.73 -8.62 -20.05
CA LEU A 240 7.85 -9.17 -19.30
C LEU A 240 9.23 -8.70 -19.84
N SER A 241 9.28 -8.11 -21.06
CA SER A 241 10.55 -7.61 -21.61
C SER A 241 11.16 -6.47 -20.77
N ILE A 242 10.37 -5.78 -19.92
CA ILE A 242 10.88 -4.74 -19.04
C ILE A 242 11.91 -5.28 -18.04
N PHE A 243 11.79 -6.56 -17.65
CA PHE A 243 12.74 -7.21 -16.74
C PHE A 243 14.11 -7.46 -17.37
N LYS A 244 14.23 -7.31 -18.70
CA LYS A 244 15.54 -7.38 -19.39
C LYS A 244 16.39 -6.13 -19.14
N ASP A 245 15.75 -5.00 -18.78
CA ASP A 245 16.47 -3.79 -18.40
C ASP A 245 17.08 -3.99 -17.00
N ARG A 246 18.41 -3.97 -16.95
CA ARG A 246 19.17 -4.17 -15.70
C ARG A 246 18.82 -3.12 -14.64
N ASN A 247 18.68 -1.85 -15.05
CA ASN A 247 18.35 -0.77 -14.10
C ASN A 247 16.96 -0.94 -13.50
N TYR A 248 16.01 -1.36 -14.33
CA TYR A 248 14.64 -1.66 -13.88
C TYR A 248 14.64 -2.80 -12.86
N THR A 249 15.32 -3.90 -13.18
CA THR A 249 15.34 -5.10 -12.31
C THR A 249 16.03 -4.81 -10.98
N VAL A 250 17.20 -4.14 -11.02
CA VAL A 250 17.90 -3.74 -9.78
C VAL A 250 17.03 -2.79 -8.97
N GLY A 251 16.37 -1.82 -9.62
CA GLY A 251 15.44 -0.91 -8.94
C GLY A 251 14.30 -1.64 -8.24
N LEU A 252 13.73 -2.68 -8.87
CA LEU A 252 12.68 -3.51 -8.26
C LEU A 252 13.18 -4.24 -7.00
N ILE A 253 14.37 -4.81 -7.07
CA ILE A 253 14.98 -5.50 -5.92
C ILE A 253 15.21 -4.51 -4.77
N LEU A 254 15.74 -3.34 -5.08
CA LEU A 254 16.00 -2.30 -4.07
C LEU A 254 14.70 -1.82 -3.40
N ILE A 255 13.64 -1.57 -4.19
CA ILE A 255 12.37 -1.09 -3.64
C ILE A 255 11.66 -2.19 -2.83
N PHE A 256 11.86 -3.46 -3.19
CA PHE A 256 11.36 -4.60 -2.40
C PHE A 256 11.99 -4.59 -1.00
N PHE A 257 13.32 -4.53 -0.91
CA PHE A 257 14.01 -4.47 0.39
C PHE A 257 13.68 -3.19 1.17
N PHE A 258 13.58 -2.07 0.49
CA PHE A 258 13.16 -0.80 1.11
C PHE A 258 11.75 -0.94 1.73
N GLY A 259 10.85 -1.59 0.99
CA GLY A 259 9.49 -1.86 1.50
C GLY A 259 9.52 -2.71 2.76
N MET A 260 10.28 -3.81 2.75
CA MET A 260 10.44 -4.68 3.93
C MET A 260 10.92 -3.88 5.14
N LEU A 261 12.02 -3.14 4.98
CA LEU A 261 12.63 -2.37 6.07
C LEU A 261 11.70 -1.28 6.63
N ASN A 262 10.82 -0.74 5.78
CA ASN A 262 9.88 0.31 6.22
C ASN A 262 8.61 -0.25 6.83
N PHE A 263 7.99 -1.24 6.20
CA PHE A 263 6.64 -1.67 6.61
C PHE A 263 6.65 -2.78 7.66
N VAL A 264 7.65 -3.68 7.67
CA VAL A 264 7.72 -4.77 8.65
C VAL A 264 7.71 -4.24 10.09
N PRO A 265 8.54 -3.25 10.47
CA PRO A 265 8.47 -2.72 11.84
C PRO A 265 7.12 -2.04 12.16
N MET A 266 6.47 -1.44 11.16
CA MET A 266 5.17 -0.80 11.38
C MET A 266 4.05 -1.79 11.69
N VAL A 267 4.19 -3.01 11.23
CA VAL A 267 3.22 -4.08 11.50
C VAL A 267 3.56 -4.82 12.81
N ILE A 268 4.86 -5.08 13.05
CA ILE A 268 5.31 -5.91 14.18
C ILE A 268 5.37 -5.11 15.50
N PHE A 269 5.84 -3.85 15.47
CA PHE A 269 6.07 -3.10 16.72
C PHE A 269 4.79 -2.80 17.50
N PRO A 270 3.64 -2.41 16.89
CA PRO A 270 2.46 -2.12 17.70
C PRO A 270 2.01 -3.30 18.60
N PRO A 271 1.74 -4.49 18.06
CA PRO A 271 1.32 -5.60 18.92
C PRO A 271 2.43 -6.00 19.90
N LEU A 272 3.69 -5.99 19.48
CA LEU A 272 4.82 -6.37 20.36
C LEU A 272 4.93 -5.41 21.56
N LEU A 273 4.85 -4.10 21.33
CA LEU A 273 4.96 -3.12 22.40
C LEU A 273 3.71 -3.12 23.29
N GLN A 274 2.54 -3.34 22.71
CA GLN A 274 1.28 -3.37 23.44
C GLN A 274 1.17 -4.64 24.29
N GLU A 275 1.41 -5.82 23.72
CA GLU A 275 1.20 -7.11 24.37
C GLU A 275 2.33 -7.46 25.36
N LEU A 276 3.60 -7.19 25.01
CA LEU A 276 4.75 -7.58 25.84
C LEU A 276 5.15 -6.50 26.86
N ARG A 277 4.93 -5.23 26.56
CA ARG A 277 5.37 -4.12 27.41
C ARG A 277 4.22 -3.29 27.98
N GLY A 278 2.99 -3.51 27.53
CA GLY A 278 1.82 -2.78 28.00
C GLY A 278 1.83 -1.30 27.66
N TYR A 279 2.55 -0.89 26.61
CA TYR A 279 2.59 0.53 26.22
C TYR A 279 1.23 0.97 25.66
N PRO A 280 0.76 2.18 26.06
CA PRO A 280 -0.48 2.71 25.47
C PRO A 280 -0.30 3.06 23.99
N GLN A 281 -1.42 3.10 23.25
CA GLN A 281 -1.42 3.34 21.79
C GLN A 281 -0.76 4.68 21.42
N SER A 282 -0.94 5.70 22.25
CA SER A 282 -0.33 7.02 22.03
C SER A 282 1.19 6.96 22.03
N VAL A 283 1.80 6.20 22.97
CA VAL A 283 3.27 6.03 23.05
C VAL A 283 3.78 5.26 21.83
N ILE A 284 3.06 4.19 21.46
CA ILE A 284 3.41 3.38 20.28
C ILE A 284 3.39 4.27 19.02
N GLY A 285 2.34 5.10 18.89
CA GLY A 285 2.22 6.07 17.79
C GLY A 285 3.40 7.04 17.71
N ILE A 286 3.86 7.54 18.86
CA ILE A 286 5.01 8.46 18.94
C ILE A 286 6.30 7.74 18.49
N ILE A 287 6.53 6.52 18.98
CA ILE A 287 7.72 5.73 18.61
C ILE A 287 7.78 5.51 17.11
N LEU A 288 6.66 5.11 16.49
CA LEU A 288 6.56 4.92 15.03
C LEU A 288 6.71 6.24 14.28
N GLY A 289 6.19 7.32 14.83
CA GLY A 289 6.31 8.67 14.27
C GLY A 289 7.77 9.13 14.21
N ILE A 290 8.53 8.97 15.29
CA ILE A 290 9.96 9.35 15.37
C ILE A 290 10.76 8.59 14.29
N ARG A 291 10.50 7.28 14.16
CA ARG A 291 11.14 6.47 13.11
C ARG A 291 10.86 7.03 11.72
N GLY A 292 9.60 7.42 11.47
CA GLY A 292 9.18 7.99 10.18
C GLY A 292 9.85 9.34 9.89
N ILE A 293 10.11 10.16 10.92
CA ILE A 293 10.83 11.44 10.78
C ILE A 293 12.23 11.19 10.22
N GLY A 294 12.94 10.17 10.69
CA GLY A 294 14.25 9.79 10.15
C GLY A 294 14.19 9.50 8.65
N THR A 295 13.21 8.71 8.21
CA THR A 295 13.02 8.40 6.79
C THR A 295 12.67 9.67 5.98
N PHE A 296 11.83 10.55 6.55
CA PHE A 296 11.45 11.83 5.92
C PHE A 296 12.68 12.71 5.70
N ILE A 297 13.56 12.80 6.70
CA ILE A 297 14.83 13.57 6.61
C ILE A 297 15.69 12.98 5.50
N GLY A 298 15.76 11.64 5.37
CA GLY A 298 16.48 10.98 4.29
C GLY A 298 16.00 11.45 2.90
N PHE A 299 14.67 11.44 2.69
CA PHE A 299 14.09 11.93 1.42
C PHE A 299 14.39 13.44 1.20
N ALA A 300 14.35 14.24 2.26
CA ALA A 300 14.65 15.67 2.17
C ALA A 300 16.10 15.89 1.75
N ILE A 301 17.05 15.13 2.30
CA ILE A 301 18.46 15.17 1.91
C ILE A 301 18.61 14.83 0.42
N ILE A 302 17.97 13.75 -0.04
CA ILE A 302 18.00 13.35 -1.46
C ILE A 302 17.43 14.47 -2.36
N ALA A 303 16.36 15.13 -1.91
CA ALA A 303 15.76 16.25 -2.66
C ALA A 303 16.75 17.41 -2.84
N ILE A 304 17.46 17.77 -1.78
CA ILE A 304 18.43 18.89 -1.78
C ILE A 304 19.67 18.50 -2.60
N THR A 305 20.14 17.27 -2.47
CA THR A 305 21.36 16.78 -3.12
C THR A 305 21.07 16.01 -4.42
N SER A 306 19.96 16.31 -5.09
CA SER A 306 19.48 15.59 -6.27
C SER A 306 20.42 15.60 -7.49
N ARG A 307 21.51 16.38 -7.44
CA ARG A 307 22.55 16.43 -8.48
C ARG A 307 23.64 15.37 -8.29
N ILE A 308 23.68 14.72 -7.13
CA ILE A 308 24.70 13.70 -6.81
C ILE A 308 24.25 12.37 -7.44
N ASP A 309 25.21 11.57 -7.90
CA ASP A 309 24.94 10.24 -8.49
C ASP A 309 24.19 9.36 -7.47
N PRO A 310 23.03 8.80 -7.85
CA PRO A 310 22.25 7.93 -6.95
C PRO A 310 23.02 6.75 -6.37
N ARG A 311 24.06 6.26 -7.05
CA ARG A 311 24.90 5.15 -6.58
C ARG A 311 25.60 5.45 -5.26
N ILE A 312 25.91 6.72 -5.02
CA ILE A 312 26.59 7.18 -3.80
C ILE A 312 25.65 6.98 -2.60
N TYR A 313 24.36 7.31 -2.75
CA TYR A 313 23.37 7.11 -1.68
C TYR A 313 23.18 5.63 -1.35
N ILE A 314 23.14 4.77 -2.38
CA ILE A 314 23.02 3.32 -2.21
C ILE A 314 24.23 2.79 -1.44
N PHE A 315 25.43 3.25 -1.81
CA PHE A 315 26.69 2.86 -1.14
C PHE A 315 26.66 3.23 0.35
N PHE A 316 26.29 4.48 0.67
CA PHE A 316 26.20 4.93 2.07
C PHE A 316 25.10 4.18 2.83
N TRP A 317 23.98 3.91 2.18
CA TRP A 317 22.89 3.17 2.83
C TRP A 317 23.32 1.74 3.18
N VAL A 318 23.93 1.06 2.25
CA VAL A 318 24.46 -0.32 2.47
C VAL A 318 25.54 -0.28 3.57
N TRP A 319 26.46 0.67 3.50
CA TRP A 319 27.52 0.82 4.52
C TRP A 319 26.94 1.05 5.92
N TYR A 320 25.96 1.90 6.04
CA TYR A 320 25.29 2.21 7.30
C TYR A 320 24.54 1.01 7.88
N THR A 321 23.96 0.22 7.07
CA THR A 321 23.26 -1.00 7.52
C THR A 321 24.18 -2.16 7.84
N UNK A 322 25.25 -2.02 7.41
CA UNK A 322 26.21 -2.99 7.63
C UNK A 322 27.11 -2.71 8.77
N UNK A 323 27.01 -1.68 9.20
CA UNK A 323 27.75 -1.29 10.31
C UNK A 323 26.89 -1.31 11.48
#